data_9a6d35f6cd5f4a95dc138e02b2e2cb6b
#
_entry.id   9a6d35f6cd5f4a95dc138e02b2e2cb6b
#
_cell.length_a   1.000
_cell.length_b   1.000
_cell.length_c   1.000
_cell.angle_alpha   90.00
_cell.angle_beta   90.00
_cell.angle_gamma   90.00
#
_symmetry.space_group_name_H-M   'P 1'
#
loop_
_entity.id
_entity.type
_entity.pdbx_description
1 polymer ?
#
loop_
_entity_poly.entity_id
_entity_poly.type
_entity_poly.pdbx_seq_one_letter_code
_entity_poly.pdbx_strand_id
1 'polypeptide(L)'
;LSSCSPEAARVSYGLGIPHICFSDSPHATAVMKLSLPYANKLLIPWIIPKSDFENMGIEPKNIIQYKTIDAAQITKQKVFLSCGTDINSREWKTILIRTPEDEAAYSSKQSDIVGIIKKIKKDFLGCHITVLTRYEKQAELLKKKFSKSAQSKFQIVSKVVDGKKLLLDSDVFVGSGGTMTAESALLGVPTISYNAIPNRIEDYLVSKKIVTRCMTPNKVAERITHVFQQTSYRGGGHERTRRLRIKKFVNSLEDPYPILLKTIKSIIK
;
A
#
# COMPACT_ATOMS: atom_id res chain seq x y z
N LEU A 1 2.22 -22.73 1.04
CA LEU A 1 2.59 -21.31 0.86
C LEU A 1 1.78 -20.41 1.77
N SER A 2 2.38 -19.41 2.41
CA SER A 2 1.64 -18.39 3.17
C SER A 2 2.40 -17.06 3.22
N SER A 3 1.69 -15.98 3.57
CA SER A 3 2.29 -14.69 3.93
C SER A 3 2.68 -14.68 5.42
N CYS A 4 3.52 -15.63 5.83
CA CYS A 4 3.96 -15.81 7.23
C CYS A 4 2.80 -16.00 8.22
N SER A 5 1.76 -16.79 7.87
CA SER A 5 0.72 -17.17 8.83
C SER A 5 1.29 -18.12 9.89
N PRO A 6 1.21 -17.80 11.19
CA PRO A 6 1.64 -18.71 12.27
C PRO A 6 0.87 -20.02 12.26
N GLU A 7 -0.40 -19.98 11.91
CA GLU A 7 -1.25 -21.17 11.82
C GLU A 7 -0.78 -22.09 10.70
N ALA A 8 -0.56 -21.52 9.50
CA ALA A 8 -0.08 -22.30 8.36
C ALA A 8 1.30 -22.91 8.63
N ALA A 9 2.21 -22.14 9.27
CA ALA A 9 3.55 -22.60 9.61
C ALA A 9 3.51 -23.79 10.58
N ARG A 10 2.72 -23.69 11.65
CA ARG A 10 2.59 -24.75 12.67
C ARG A 10 1.91 -26.01 12.14
N VAL A 11 0.81 -25.84 11.39
CA VAL A 11 0.10 -26.99 10.79
C VAL A 11 0.99 -27.71 9.78
N SER A 12 1.68 -26.96 8.91
CA SER A 12 2.62 -27.57 7.95
C SER A 12 3.73 -28.33 8.64
N TYR A 13 4.32 -27.74 9.70
CA TYR A 13 5.36 -28.40 10.49
C TYR A 13 4.86 -29.69 11.15
N GLY A 14 3.69 -29.65 11.82
CA GLY A 14 3.11 -30.82 12.49
C GLY A 14 2.73 -31.96 11.53
N LEU A 15 2.43 -31.63 10.28
CA LEU A 15 2.11 -32.62 9.24
C LEU A 15 3.32 -33.01 8.37
N GLY A 16 4.51 -32.49 8.64
CA GLY A 16 5.70 -32.74 7.81
C GLY A 16 5.62 -32.16 6.40
N ILE A 17 4.76 -31.15 6.16
CA ILE A 17 4.57 -30.52 4.86
C ILE A 17 5.58 -29.37 4.71
N PRO A 18 6.40 -29.35 3.64
CA PRO A 18 7.30 -28.24 3.38
C PRO A 18 6.55 -26.89 3.28
N HIS A 19 7.03 -25.88 3.98
CA HIS A 19 6.39 -24.57 4.06
C HIS A 19 7.29 -23.45 3.51
N ILE A 20 6.76 -22.68 2.57
CA ILE A 20 7.40 -21.49 2.01
C ILE A 20 6.61 -20.25 2.46
N CYS A 21 7.30 -19.30 3.06
CA CYS A 21 6.75 -18.01 3.46
C CYS A 21 7.12 -16.90 2.46
N PHE A 22 6.22 -15.95 2.30
CA PHE A 22 6.50 -14.64 1.71
C PHE A 22 6.39 -13.56 2.80
N SER A 23 7.29 -12.58 2.79
CA SER A 23 7.14 -11.41 3.67
C SER A 23 7.82 -10.18 3.09
N ASP A 24 7.15 -9.05 3.24
CA ASP A 24 7.69 -7.70 3.03
C ASP A 24 7.73 -6.88 4.35
N SER A 25 7.40 -7.50 5.47
CA SER A 25 7.10 -6.84 6.73
C SER A 25 7.94 -7.38 7.91
N PRO A 26 9.28 -7.21 7.91
CA PRO A 26 10.14 -7.66 9.01
C PRO A 26 9.78 -7.01 10.35
N HIS A 27 9.15 -5.83 10.34
CA HIS A 27 8.69 -5.13 11.53
C HIS A 27 7.56 -5.85 12.27
N ALA A 28 6.85 -6.77 11.64
CA ALA A 28 5.85 -7.64 12.28
C ALA A 28 6.51 -8.78 13.08
N THR A 29 7.39 -8.41 14.02
CA THR A 29 8.32 -9.32 14.72
C THR A 29 7.62 -10.52 15.38
N ALA A 30 6.46 -10.31 16.02
CA ALA A 30 5.72 -11.38 16.67
C ALA A 30 5.28 -12.44 15.64
N VAL A 31 4.70 -12.01 14.51
CA VAL A 31 4.28 -12.90 13.43
C VAL A 31 5.49 -13.64 12.84
N MET A 32 6.60 -12.94 12.59
CA MET A 32 7.81 -13.54 12.05
C MET A 32 8.37 -14.61 12.99
N LYS A 33 8.51 -14.32 14.28
CA LYS A 33 9.02 -15.29 15.27
C LYS A 33 8.11 -16.51 15.48
N LEU A 34 6.81 -16.38 15.19
CA LEU A 34 5.86 -17.48 15.30
C LEU A 34 5.77 -18.32 14.01
N SER A 35 6.31 -17.84 12.90
CA SER A 35 6.19 -18.51 11.58
C SER A 35 7.53 -18.99 11.04
N LEU A 36 8.58 -18.17 11.08
CA LEU A 36 9.83 -18.43 10.40
C LEU A 36 10.64 -19.63 10.93
N PRO A 37 10.62 -19.96 12.25
CA PRO A 37 11.28 -21.17 12.73
C PRO A 37 10.79 -22.47 12.10
N TYR A 38 9.56 -22.46 11.57
CA TYR A 38 8.90 -23.62 10.96
C TYR A 38 8.88 -23.55 9.43
N ALA A 39 9.43 -22.49 8.84
CA ALA A 39 9.45 -22.31 7.40
C ALA A 39 10.72 -22.93 6.77
N ASN A 40 10.57 -23.67 5.67
CA ASN A 40 11.71 -24.21 4.92
C ASN A 40 12.40 -23.10 4.11
N LYS A 41 11.64 -22.14 3.57
CA LYS A 41 12.16 -21.00 2.81
C LYS A 41 11.34 -19.75 3.09
N LEU A 42 12.02 -18.60 3.05
CA LEU A 42 11.42 -17.27 3.07
C LEU A 42 11.78 -16.53 1.80
N LEU A 43 10.78 -16.04 1.09
CA LEU A 43 10.93 -15.21 -0.10
C LEU A 43 10.62 -13.75 0.27
N ILE A 44 11.53 -12.85 -0.06
CA ILE A 44 11.43 -11.42 0.27
C ILE A 44 11.80 -10.53 -0.91
N PRO A 45 11.23 -9.32 -1.01
CA PRO A 45 11.68 -8.29 -1.95
C PRO A 45 13.17 -7.95 -1.73
N TRP A 46 13.92 -7.74 -2.80
CA TRP A 46 15.38 -7.46 -2.76
C TRP A 46 15.75 -6.21 -1.95
N ILE A 47 14.83 -5.28 -1.81
CA ILE A 47 15.02 -4.04 -1.06
C ILE A 47 15.04 -4.25 0.45
N ILE A 48 14.64 -5.43 0.91
CA ILE A 48 14.68 -5.80 2.32
C ILE A 48 15.96 -6.63 2.55
N PRO A 49 16.89 -6.15 3.38
CA PRO A 49 18.07 -6.91 3.75
C PRO A 49 17.68 -8.22 4.44
N LYS A 50 18.43 -9.30 4.16
CA LYS A 50 18.24 -10.57 4.88
C LYS A 50 18.47 -10.41 6.39
N SER A 51 19.33 -9.48 6.77
CA SER A 51 19.61 -9.13 8.18
C SER A 51 18.39 -8.62 8.95
N ASP A 52 17.40 -8.04 8.27
CA ASP A 52 16.16 -7.60 8.92
C ASP A 52 15.34 -8.80 9.49
N PHE A 53 15.68 -10.04 9.09
CA PHE A 53 15.09 -11.28 9.60
C PHE A 53 16.02 -12.07 10.51
N GLU A 54 17.20 -11.52 10.87
CA GLU A 54 18.09 -12.11 11.87
C GLU A 54 17.35 -12.28 13.20
N ASN A 55 17.66 -13.35 13.91
CA ASN A 55 17.01 -13.69 15.18
C ASN A 55 15.49 -13.95 15.12
N MET A 56 14.95 -14.21 13.93
CA MET A 56 13.55 -14.60 13.75
C MET A 56 13.36 -16.09 13.51
N GLY A 57 14.42 -16.89 13.65
CA GLY A 57 14.37 -18.35 13.61
C GLY A 57 14.50 -18.97 12.22
N ILE A 58 14.93 -18.21 11.21
CA ILE A 58 15.26 -18.72 9.88
C ILE A 58 16.73 -18.43 9.54
N GLU A 59 17.40 -19.41 8.96
CA GLU A 59 18.79 -19.24 8.53
C GLU A 59 18.91 -18.39 7.26
N PRO A 60 19.93 -17.51 7.14
CA PRO A 60 20.13 -16.65 5.96
C PRO A 60 20.20 -17.38 4.61
N LYS A 61 20.70 -18.64 4.59
CA LYS A 61 20.72 -19.50 3.39
C LYS A 61 19.33 -19.89 2.90
N ASN A 62 18.33 -19.84 3.77
CA ASN A 62 16.94 -20.16 3.46
C ASN A 62 16.12 -18.91 3.08
N ILE A 63 16.74 -17.73 3.08
CA ILE A 63 16.11 -16.48 2.64
C ILE A 63 16.49 -16.22 1.19
N ILE A 64 15.48 -16.15 0.33
CA ILE A 64 15.61 -15.93 -1.12
C ILE A 64 15.04 -14.53 -1.43
N GLN A 65 15.85 -13.71 -2.09
CA GLN A 65 15.41 -12.39 -2.55
C GLN A 65 14.95 -12.46 -4.01
N TYR A 66 13.88 -11.74 -4.33
CA TYR A 66 13.38 -11.53 -5.67
C TYR A 66 13.27 -10.03 -5.99
N LYS A 67 13.48 -9.66 -7.26
CA LYS A 67 13.57 -8.26 -7.68
C LYS A 67 12.20 -7.69 -8.05
N THR A 68 11.23 -7.79 -7.11
CA THR A 68 9.94 -7.11 -7.25
C THR A 68 9.41 -6.61 -5.92
N ILE A 69 8.44 -5.71 -5.99
CA ILE A 69 7.58 -5.27 -4.89
C ILE A 69 6.26 -5.98 -5.10
N ASP A 70 5.73 -6.68 -4.08
CA ASP A 70 4.53 -7.51 -4.22
C ASP A 70 3.33 -6.74 -4.76
N ALA A 71 3.16 -5.49 -4.33
CA ALA A 71 2.14 -4.59 -4.85
C ALA A 71 2.21 -4.37 -6.38
N ALA A 72 3.39 -4.55 -7.01
CA ALA A 72 3.53 -4.41 -8.45
C ALA A 72 2.81 -5.53 -9.22
N GLN A 73 2.64 -6.71 -8.63
CA GLN A 73 1.92 -7.80 -9.27
C GLN A 73 0.42 -7.45 -9.44
N ILE A 74 -0.16 -6.77 -8.46
CA ILE A 74 -1.55 -6.28 -8.53
C ILE A 74 -1.67 -5.22 -9.63
N THR A 75 -0.66 -4.36 -9.78
CA THR A 75 -0.68 -3.32 -10.82
C THR A 75 -0.55 -3.89 -12.23
N LYS A 76 0.17 -5.02 -12.40
CA LYS A 76 0.35 -5.70 -13.69
C LYS A 76 -0.91 -6.47 -14.16
N GLN A 77 -1.79 -6.85 -13.22
CA GLN A 77 -3.03 -7.53 -13.60
C GLN A 77 -3.89 -6.62 -14.49
N LYS A 78 -4.42 -7.17 -15.57
CA LYS A 78 -5.37 -6.43 -16.42
C LYS A 78 -6.59 -6.07 -15.57
N VAL A 79 -6.88 -4.79 -15.45
CA VAL A 79 -8.22 -4.37 -15.02
C VAL A 79 -9.15 -4.78 -16.13
N PHE A 80 -10.20 -5.56 -15.83
CA PHE A 80 -11.35 -5.61 -16.71
C PHE A 80 -11.94 -4.20 -16.70
N LEU A 81 -11.48 -3.39 -17.66
CA LEU A 81 -11.96 -2.04 -17.87
C LEU A 81 -13.41 -2.12 -18.32
N SER A 82 -14.33 -2.13 -17.37
CA SER A 82 -15.61 -1.52 -17.63
C SER A 82 -15.32 -0.05 -17.91
N CYS A 83 -15.36 0.30 -19.18
CA CYS A 83 -15.33 1.62 -19.79
C CYS A 83 -14.79 2.74 -18.89
N GLY A 84 -13.48 3.05 -19.02
CA GLY A 84 -12.88 4.15 -18.30
C GLY A 84 -13.58 5.45 -18.67
N THR A 85 -14.24 6.07 -17.73
CA THR A 85 -14.54 7.49 -17.84
C THR A 85 -13.21 8.22 -17.97
N ASP A 86 -13.05 8.95 -19.05
CA ASP A 86 -11.88 9.77 -19.34
C ASP A 86 -11.61 10.66 -18.11
N ILE A 87 -10.50 10.45 -17.43
CA ILE A 87 -10.17 11.16 -16.17
C ILE A 87 -10.13 12.67 -16.43
N ASN A 88 -9.86 13.07 -17.66
CA ASN A 88 -9.82 14.47 -18.08
C ASN A 88 -11.21 15.12 -18.27
N SER A 89 -12.29 14.35 -18.31
CA SER A 89 -13.66 14.86 -18.47
C SER A 89 -14.42 15.03 -17.15
N ARG A 90 -13.80 14.70 -16.01
CA ARG A 90 -14.46 14.85 -14.71
C ARG A 90 -14.48 16.32 -14.27
N GLU A 91 -15.67 16.79 -13.95
CA GLU A 91 -15.91 18.14 -13.40
C GLU A 91 -15.28 18.36 -12.02
N TRP A 92 -14.95 17.27 -11.30
CA TRP A 92 -14.53 17.30 -9.91
C TRP A 92 -13.24 16.51 -9.68
N LYS A 93 -12.33 17.07 -8.85
CA LYS A 93 -11.16 16.34 -8.34
C LYS A 93 -11.55 15.37 -7.24
N THR A 94 -10.90 14.21 -7.21
CA THR A 94 -11.18 13.12 -6.26
C THR A 94 -9.97 12.87 -5.35
N ILE A 95 -10.19 12.92 -4.04
CA ILE A 95 -9.19 12.60 -3.02
C ILE A 95 -9.61 11.29 -2.33
N LEU A 96 -8.76 10.27 -2.42
CA LEU A 96 -8.95 9.02 -1.72
C LEU A 96 -8.03 8.97 -0.49
N ILE A 97 -8.62 8.72 0.67
CA ILE A 97 -7.90 8.59 1.94
C ILE A 97 -8.08 7.17 2.47
N ARG A 98 -6.98 6.50 2.83
CA ARG A 98 -7.01 5.22 3.54
C ARG A 98 -6.63 5.43 5.00
N THR A 99 -7.47 4.94 5.93
CA THR A 99 -7.14 4.99 7.35
C THR A 99 -5.94 4.10 7.68
N PRO A 100 -5.14 4.47 8.70
CA PRO A 100 -3.98 3.70 9.13
C PRO A 100 -4.36 2.35 9.73
N GLU A 101 -3.35 1.50 9.86
CA GLU A 101 -3.39 0.31 10.70
C GLU A 101 -3.23 0.74 12.16
N ASP A 102 -4.23 0.49 13.00
CA ASP A 102 -4.22 0.85 14.43
C ASP A 102 -4.52 -0.33 15.37
N GLU A 103 -4.89 -1.50 14.83
CA GLU A 103 -5.14 -2.72 15.61
C GLU A 103 -3.97 -3.73 15.58
N ALA A 104 -2.97 -3.54 14.71
CA ALA A 104 -1.85 -4.46 14.64
C ALA A 104 -0.92 -4.34 15.87
N ALA A 105 -0.38 -5.47 16.32
CA ALA A 105 0.51 -5.54 17.48
C ALA A 105 1.78 -4.66 17.38
N TYR A 106 2.14 -4.23 16.16
CA TYR A 106 3.26 -3.33 15.88
C TYR A 106 2.83 -1.87 15.72
N SER A 107 1.53 -1.57 15.85
CA SER A 107 0.98 -0.22 15.75
C SER A 107 1.22 0.53 17.06
N SER A 108 2.17 1.45 17.09
CA SER A 108 2.58 2.13 18.32
C SER A 108 2.04 3.55 18.49
N LYS A 109 1.36 4.12 17.50
CA LYS A 109 0.89 5.51 17.54
C LYS A 109 -0.47 5.67 16.88
N GLN A 110 -1.40 6.30 17.58
CA GLN A 110 -2.61 6.84 16.97
C GLN A 110 -2.20 7.91 15.96
N SER A 111 -2.42 7.64 14.67
CA SER A 111 -2.25 8.67 13.65
C SER A 111 -3.38 9.69 13.76
N ASP A 112 -3.07 10.99 13.62
CA ASP A 112 -4.09 12.03 13.60
C ASP A 112 -4.86 12.04 12.26
N ILE A 113 -5.46 10.90 11.90
CA ILE A 113 -6.28 10.78 10.69
C ILE A 113 -7.46 11.75 10.70
N VAL A 114 -7.97 12.06 11.88
CA VAL A 114 -9.07 13.02 12.03
C VAL A 114 -8.63 14.43 11.67
N GLY A 115 -7.45 14.85 12.13
CA GLY A 115 -6.86 16.15 11.78
C GLY A 115 -6.64 16.29 10.28
N ILE A 116 -6.13 15.24 9.63
CA ILE A 116 -5.98 15.21 8.17
C ILE A 116 -7.33 15.38 7.47
N ILE A 117 -8.33 14.57 7.83
CA ILE A 117 -9.66 14.63 7.21
C ILE A 117 -10.28 16.00 7.41
N LYS A 118 -10.19 16.58 8.62
CA LYS A 118 -10.66 17.93 8.89
C LYS A 118 -9.99 18.97 8.00
N LYS A 119 -8.67 18.91 7.89
CA LYS A 119 -7.89 19.84 7.06
C LYS A 119 -8.25 19.72 5.59
N ILE A 120 -8.28 18.49 5.06
CA ILE A 120 -8.64 18.24 3.65
C ILE A 120 -10.08 18.70 3.37
N LYS A 121 -11.04 18.40 4.25
CA LYS A 121 -12.42 18.88 4.09
C LYS A 121 -12.54 20.39 4.08
N LYS A 122 -11.77 21.07 4.91
CA LYS A 122 -11.76 22.54 4.97
C LYS A 122 -11.19 23.18 3.70
N ASP A 123 -10.07 22.63 3.22
CA ASP A 123 -9.29 23.27 2.13
C ASP A 123 -9.78 22.87 0.72
N PHE A 124 -10.48 21.72 0.60
CA PHE A 124 -10.88 21.16 -0.70
C PHE A 124 -12.40 20.93 -0.80
N LEU A 125 -13.19 21.99 -0.52
CA LEU A 125 -14.66 21.97 -0.51
C LEU A 125 -15.29 21.51 -1.86
N GLY A 126 -14.61 21.77 -2.98
CA GLY A 126 -15.05 21.40 -4.33
C GLY A 126 -14.71 19.97 -4.74
N CYS A 127 -13.98 19.21 -3.91
CA CYS A 127 -13.50 17.87 -4.27
C CYS A 127 -14.43 16.76 -3.75
N HIS A 128 -14.44 15.63 -4.45
CA HIS A 128 -14.96 14.39 -3.93
C HIS A 128 -13.92 13.77 -2.98
N ILE A 129 -14.29 13.56 -1.72
CA ILE A 129 -13.42 13.00 -0.70
C ILE A 129 -13.99 11.66 -0.26
N THR A 130 -13.26 10.59 -0.54
CA THR A 130 -13.61 9.24 -0.10
C THR A 130 -12.63 8.80 0.98
N VAL A 131 -13.14 8.44 2.16
CA VAL A 131 -12.36 7.84 3.24
C VAL A 131 -12.66 6.36 3.29
N LEU A 132 -11.69 5.54 2.91
CA LEU A 132 -11.77 4.09 2.98
C LEU A 132 -11.21 3.63 4.32
N THR A 133 -12.06 3.13 5.21
CA THR A 133 -11.65 2.64 6.52
C THR A 133 -11.14 1.20 6.44
N ARG A 134 -10.26 0.83 7.35
CA ARG A 134 -9.76 -0.53 7.48
C ARG A 134 -10.68 -1.39 8.34
N TYR A 135 -11.21 -0.80 9.41
CA TYR A 135 -12.05 -1.46 10.40
C TYR A 135 -13.40 -0.74 10.54
N GLU A 136 -14.44 -1.48 10.91
CA GLU A 136 -15.79 -0.93 11.12
C GLU A 136 -15.78 0.09 12.26
N LYS A 137 -15.05 -0.17 13.35
CA LYS A 137 -14.89 0.79 14.48
C LYS A 137 -14.36 2.15 14.03
N GLN A 138 -13.39 2.17 13.10
CA GLN A 138 -12.90 3.42 12.52
C GLN A 138 -14.00 4.13 11.74
N ALA A 139 -14.80 3.38 10.96
CA ALA A 139 -15.91 3.95 10.21
C ALA A 139 -16.96 4.59 11.13
N GLU A 140 -17.36 3.91 12.19
CA GLU A 140 -18.32 4.41 13.17
C GLU A 140 -17.83 5.69 13.85
N LEU A 141 -16.58 5.71 14.33
CA LEU A 141 -15.96 6.87 14.94
C LEU A 141 -15.92 8.07 13.97
N LEU A 142 -15.52 7.84 12.73
CA LEU A 142 -15.46 8.89 11.72
C LEU A 142 -16.87 9.36 11.32
N LYS A 143 -17.83 8.46 11.12
CA LYS A 143 -19.24 8.82 10.86
C LYS A 143 -19.80 9.69 11.98
N LYS A 144 -19.61 9.31 13.26
CA LYS A 144 -20.03 10.10 14.42
C LYS A 144 -19.39 11.48 14.44
N LYS A 145 -18.09 11.57 14.13
CA LYS A 145 -17.33 12.83 14.18
C LYS A 145 -17.66 13.78 13.03
N PHE A 146 -18.07 13.25 11.88
CA PHE A 146 -18.37 14.00 10.66
C PHE A 146 -19.85 13.99 10.28
N SER A 147 -20.75 13.48 11.13
CA SER A 147 -22.19 13.33 10.88
C SER A 147 -22.92 14.63 10.53
N LYS A 148 -22.48 15.77 11.06
CA LYS A 148 -23.07 17.10 10.82
C LYS A 148 -22.64 17.74 9.49
N SER A 149 -21.87 17.03 8.68
CA SER A 149 -21.34 17.58 7.44
C SER A 149 -22.18 17.14 6.24
N ALA A 150 -23.17 17.97 5.92
CA ALA A 150 -24.07 17.80 4.76
C ALA A 150 -23.38 18.03 3.39
N GLN A 151 -22.07 17.80 3.28
CA GLN A 151 -21.38 17.88 2.00
C GLN A 151 -21.64 16.61 1.20
N SER A 152 -22.39 16.72 0.13
CA SER A 152 -22.74 15.63 -0.80
C SER A 152 -21.53 14.91 -1.43
N LYS A 153 -20.33 15.49 -1.30
CA LYS A 153 -19.07 15.03 -1.89
C LYS A 153 -18.11 14.36 -0.89
N PHE A 154 -18.54 14.11 0.36
CA PHE A 154 -17.74 13.43 1.38
C PHE A 154 -18.40 12.11 1.75
N GLN A 155 -17.65 11.02 1.64
CA GLN A 155 -18.15 9.68 2.01
C GLN A 155 -17.13 8.88 2.80
N ILE A 156 -17.63 8.05 3.72
CA ILE A 156 -16.85 7.08 4.50
C ILE A 156 -17.30 5.68 4.07
N VAL A 157 -16.36 4.88 3.60
CA VAL A 157 -16.60 3.55 3.05
C VAL A 157 -15.90 2.51 3.93
N SER A 158 -16.68 1.55 4.47
CA SER A 158 -16.19 0.42 5.25
C SER A 158 -16.38 -0.92 4.54
N LYS A 159 -17.14 -0.93 3.44
CA LYS A 159 -17.43 -2.15 2.67
C LYS A 159 -16.23 -2.58 1.84
N VAL A 160 -16.20 -3.87 1.51
CA VAL A 160 -15.25 -4.40 0.53
C VAL A 160 -15.51 -3.74 -0.83
N VAL A 161 -14.44 -3.22 -1.43
CA VAL A 161 -14.46 -2.50 -2.70
C VAL A 161 -13.30 -2.94 -3.57
N ASP A 162 -13.43 -2.73 -4.88
CA ASP A 162 -12.29 -2.86 -5.79
C ASP A 162 -11.29 -1.72 -5.53
N GLY A 163 -10.26 -2.02 -4.74
CA GLY A 163 -9.23 -1.07 -4.35
C GLY A 163 -8.47 -0.50 -5.54
N LYS A 164 -8.20 -1.32 -6.55
CA LYS A 164 -7.49 -0.89 -7.77
C LYS A 164 -8.33 0.10 -8.57
N LYS A 165 -9.62 -0.16 -8.72
CA LYS A 165 -10.55 0.76 -9.40
C LYS A 165 -10.63 2.09 -8.65
N LEU A 166 -10.80 2.06 -7.33
CA LEU A 166 -10.84 3.28 -6.53
C LEU A 166 -9.55 4.11 -6.65
N LEU A 167 -8.39 3.45 -6.66
CA LEU A 167 -7.11 4.12 -6.85
C LEU A 167 -7.02 4.77 -8.23
N LEU A 168 -7.37 4.05 -9.29
CA LEU A 168 -7.35 4.57 -10.66
C LEU A 168 -8.35 5.71 -10.86
N ASP A 169 -9.45 5.70 -10.13
CA ASP A 169 -10.47 6.73 -10.15
C ASP A 169 -10.11 7.96 -9.29
N SER A 170 -8.95 7.97 -8.65
CA SER A 170 -8.53 9.06 -7.76
C SER A 170 -7.46 9.94 -8.41
N ASP A 171 -7.57 11.28 -8.21
CA ASP A 171 -6.55 12.24 -8.63
C ASP A 171 -5.37 12.27 -7.63
N VAL A 172 -5.62 11.95 -6.36
CA VAL A 172 -4.60 11.83 -5.33
C VAL A 172 -5.02 10.82 -4.26
N PHE A 173 -4.06 10.06 -3.79
CA PHE A 173 -4.22 9.11 -2.68
C PHE A 173 -3.42 9.56 -1.46
N VAL A 174 -4.05 9.48 -0.29
CA VAL A 174 -3.42 9.71 1.02
C VAL A 174 -3.55 8.44 1.85
N GLY A 175 -2.42 7.83 2.16
CA GLY A 175 -2.35 6.60 2.96
C GLY A 175 -1.32 6.68 4.08
N SER A 176 -1.22 5.64 4.89
CA SER A 176 -0.29 5.54 6.04
C SER A 176 0.81 4.50 5.82
N GLY A 177 1.31 4.36 4.58
CA GLY A 177 2.19 3.24 4.23
C GLY A 177 1.40 1.94 3.94
N GLY A 178 2.10 0.82 3.83
CA GLY A 178 1.50 -0.47 3.54
C GLY A 178 1.13 -0.68 2.08
N THR A 179 0.44 -1.79 1.81
CA THR A 179 0.21 -2.33 0.47
C THR A 179 -0.53 -1.35 -0.44
N MET A 180 -1.64 -0.77 0.02
CA MET A 180 -2.43 0.15 -0.82
C MET A 180 -1.68 1.44 -1.17
N THR A 181 -0.76 1.90 -0.32
CA THR A 181 0.12 3.04 -0.62
C THR A 181 1.10 2.68 -1.73
N ALA A 182 1.69 1.49 -1.68
CA ALA A 182 2.57 0.99 -2.72
C ALA A 182 1.81 0.75 -4.04
N GLU A 183 0.62 0.16 -3.99
CA GLU A 183 -0.25 -0.04 -5.16
C GLU A 183 -0.59 1.28 -5.84
N SER A 184 -1.06 2.27 -5.08
CA SER A 184 -1.37 3.61 -5.59
C SER A 184 -0.17 4.23 -6.31
N ALA A 185 0.98 4.19 -5.67
CA ALA A 185 2.22 4.73 -6.20
C ALA A 185 2.64 4.04 -7.51
N LEU A 186 2.56 2.71 -7.56
CA LEU A 186 2.94 1.89 -8.71
C LEU A 186 1.91 1.92 -9.86
N LEU A 187 0.64 2.22 -9.57
CA LEU A 187 -0.38 2.54 -10.57
C LEU A 187 -0.16 3.93 -11.20
N GLY A 188 0.73 4.73 -10.65
CA GLY A 188 0.99 6.07 -11.12
C GLY A 188 0.01 7.10 -10.58
N VAL A 189 -0.75 6.82 -9.55
CA VAL A 189 -1.56 7.83 -8.84
C VAL A 189 -0.65 8.68 -7.97
N PRO A 190 -0.82 10.02 -7.90
CA PRO A 190 -0.12 10.85 -6.93
C PRO A 190 -0.36 10.35 -5.52
N THR A 191 0.71 9.92 -4.84
CA THR A 191 0.60 9.20 -3.56
C THR A 191 1.31 9.97 -2.46
N ILE A 192 0.59 10.24 -1.39
CA ILE A 192 1.07 10.87 -0.17
C ILE A 192 1.00 9.84 0.94
N SER A 193 2.12 9.63 1.63
CA SER A 193 2.19 8.82 2.84
C SER A 193 2.24 9.72 4.07
N TYR A 194 1.39 9.42 5.04
CA TYR A 194 1.28 10.20 6.28
C TYR A 194 1.37 9.27 7.49
N ASN A 195 2.29 9.59 8.42
CA ASN A 195 2.50 8.81 9.64
C ASN A 195 2.62 7.29 9.42
N ALA A 196 3.24 6.91 8.32
CA ALA A 196 3.48 5.50 8.06
C ALA A 196 4.38 4.88 9.13
N ILE A 197 4.10 3.63 9.47
CA ILE A 197 5.05 2.80 10.20
C ILE A 197 6.29 2.64 9.30
N PRO A 198 7.49 2.95 9.81
CA PRO A 198 8.71 2.84 9.00
C PRO A 198 8.84 1.44 8.38
N ASN A 199 8.98 1.39 7.07
CA ASN A 199 9.19 0.13 6.36
C ASN A 199 10.04 0.35 5.10
N ARG A 200 10.79 -0.68 4.72
CA ARG A 200 11.76 -0.65 3.62
C ARG A 200 11.11 -0.33 2.25
N ILE A 201 9.90 -0.84 2.02
CA ILE A 201 9.18 -0.63 0.75
C ILE A 201 8.85 0.86 0.59
N GLU A 202 8.27 1.48 1.62
CA GLU A 202 7.93 2.89 1.58
C GLU A 202 9.16 3.78 1.46
N ASP A 203 10.23 3.50 2.26
CA ASP A 203 11.49 4.24 2.19
C ASP A 203 12.07 4.21 0.78
N TYR A 204 12.04 3.04 0.14
CA TYR A 204 12.48 2.89 -1.23
C TYR A 204 11.62 3.70 -2.22
N LEU A 205 10.29 3.64 -2.12
CA LEU A 205 9.40 4.40 -3.00
C LEU A 205 9.54 5.92 -2.80
N VAL A 206 9.79 6.36 -1.57
CA VAL A 206 10.10 7.77 -1.26
C VAL A 206 11.44 8.18 -1.88
N SER A 207 12.50 7.37 -1.75
CA SER A 207 13.82 7.64 -2.37
C SER A 207 13.73 7.74 -3.89
N LYS A 208 12.84 6.99 -4.52
CA LYS A 208 12.56 7.05 -5.97
C LYS A 208 11.61 8.20 -6.36
N LYS A 209 11.18 9.03 -5.41
CA LYS A 209 10.22 10.12 -5.64
C LYS A 209 8.89 9.64 -6.26
N ILE A 210 8.48 8.43 -5.93
CA ILE A 210 7.21 7.83 -6.35
C ILE A 210 6.15 8.09 -5.29
N VAL A 211 6.53 8.08 -4.00
CA VAL A 211 5.71 8.47 -2.86
C VAL A 211 6.25 9.75 -2.25
N THR A 212 5.37 10.63 -1.78
CA THR A 212 5.73 11.82 -0.98
C THR A 212 5.34 11.59 0.46
N ARG A 213 6.33 11.59 1.38
CA ARG A 213 6.06 11.48 2.82
C ARG A 213 5.75 12.86 3.41
N CYS A 214 4.65 12.98 4.14
CA CYS A 214 4.24 14.18 4.85
C CYS A 214 4.04 13.88 6.34
N MET A 215 4.47 14.78 7.22
CA MET A 215 4.45 14.57 8.67
C MET A 215 3.38 15.39 9.40
N THR A 216 2.68 16.28 8.70
CA THR A 216 1.63 17.13 9.28
C THR A 216 0.44 17.29 8.34
N PRO A 217 -0.79 17.51 8.88
CA PRO A 217 -1.96 17.76 8.05
C PRO A 217 -1.79 18.93 7.07
N ASN A 218 -1.08 19.99 7.48
CA ASN A 218 -0.80 21.12 6.61
C ASN A 218 0.07 20.75 5.41
N LYS A 219 1.15 19.99 5.62
CA LYS A 219 2.00 19.48 4.53
C LYS A 219 1.26 18.53 3.58
N VAL A 220 0.31 17.73 4.11
CA VAL A 220 -0.57 16.91 3.27
C VAL A 220 -1.41 17.81 2.36
N ALA A 221 -2.07 18.83 2.92
CA ALA A 221 -2.89 19.77 2.15
C ALA A 221 -2.08 20.55 1.10
N GLU A 222 -0.92 21.08 1.47
CA GLU A 222 0.01 21.76 0.55
C GLU A 222 0.41 20.82 -0.62
N ARG A 223 0.69 19.56 -0.32
CA ARG A 223 1.06 18.58 -1.35
C ARG A 223 -0.09 18.26 -2.28
N ILE A 224 -1.33 18.13 -1.77
CA ILE A 224 -2.53 17.96 -2.60
C ILE A 224 -2.72 19.15 -3.51
N THR A 225 -2.63 20.38 -2.99
CA THR A 225 -2.71 21.60 -3.78
C THR A 225 -1.70 21.61 -4.92
N HIS A 226 -0.44 21.27 -4.63
CA HIS A 226 0.61 21.19 -5.64
C HIS A 226 0.30 20.14 -6.73
N VAL A 227 -0.22 18.97 -6.34
CA VAL A 227 -0.66 17.92 -7.30
C VAL A 227 -1.75 18.48 -8.22
N PHE A 228 -2.76 19.15 -7.67
CA PHE A 228 -3.85 19.71 -8.47
C PHE A 228 -3.41 20.81 -9.40
N GLN A 229 -2.50 21.68 -8.95
CA GLN A 229 -1.90 22.71 -9.81
C GLN A 229 -1.15 22.10 -10.99
N GLN A 230 -0.35 21.06 -10.77
CA GLN A 230 0.37 20.38 -11.84
C GLN A 230 -0.55 19.70 -12.88
N THR A 231 -1.72 19.22 -12.46
CA THR A 231 -2.70 18.60 -13.36
C THR A 231 -3.56 19.62 -14.11
N SER A 232 -3.70 20.84 -13.59
CA SER A 232 -4.49 21.92 -14.19
C SER A 232 -3.72 22.71 -15.26
N TYR A 233 -2.38 22.68 -15.25
CA TYR A 233 -1.58 23.33 -16.28
C TYR A 233 -1.73 22.60 -17.62
N ARG A 234 -2.16 23.36 -18.64
CA ARG A 234 -2.48 22.92 -20.01
C ARG A 234 -1.47 21.89 -20.54
N GLY A 235 -1.95 20.70 -20.85
CA GLY A 235 -1.22 19.68 -21.60
C GLY A 235 -0.81 18.41 -20.87
N GLY A 236 -1.00 18.27 -19.55
CA GLY A 236 -0.76 16.99 -18.84
C GLY A 236 0.67 16.42 -18.93
N GLY A 237 1.64 17.20 -19.46
CA GLY A 237 2.99 16.70 -19.75
C GLY A 237 3.73 16.13 -18.54
N HIS A 238 3.63 16.80 -17.39
CA HIS A 238 4.28 16.32 -16.15
C HIS A 238 3.64 15.04 -15.63
N GLU A 239 2.32 14.93 -15.68
CA GLU A 239 1.62 13.72 -15.24
C GLU A 239 1.91 12.56 -16.19
N ARG A 240 1.85 12.77 -17.49
CA ARG A 240 2.20 11.77 -18.51
C ARG A 240 3.63 11.27 -18.34
N THR A 241 4.58 12.19 -18.15
CA THR A 241 6.00 11.85 -17.92
C THR A 241 6.17 11.04 -16.62
N ARG A 242 5.49 11.42 -15.54
CA ARG A 242 5.50 10.68 -14.28
C ARG A 242 4.94 9.28 -14.46
N ARG A 243 3.77 9.13 -15.08
CA ARG A 243 3.14 7.82 -15.34
C ARG A 243 4.02 6.94 -16.23
N LEU A 244 4.64 7.49 -17.26
CA LEU A 244 5.58 6.74 -18.12
C LEU A 244 6.82 6.26 -17.35
N ARG A 245 7.39 7.11 -16.47
CA ARG A 245 8.51 6.74 -15.61
C ARG A 245 8.14 5.59 -14.68
N ILE A 246 6.97 5.69 -14.03
CA ILE A 246 6.49 4.64 -13.12
C ILE A 246 6.21 3.35 -13.90
N LYS A 247 5.58 3.41 -15.07
CA LYS A 247 5.35 2.25 -15.94
C LYS A 247 6.67 1.57 -16.34
N LYS A 248 7.69 2.34 -16.73
CA LYS A 248 9.03 1.80 -17.01
C LYS A 248 9.63 1.11 -15.78
N PHE A 249 9.50 1.72 -14.60
CA PHE A 249 9.96 1.13 -13.35
C PHE A 249 9.23 -0.19 -13.06
N VAL A 250 7.89 -0.23 -13.10
CA VAL A 250 7.10 -1.44 -12.86
C VAL A 250 7.45 -2.54 -13.87
N ASN A 251 7.67 -2.20 -15.14
CA ASN A 251 8.07 -3.16 -16.17
C ASN A 251 9.49 -3.70 -15.98
N SER A 252 10.36 -2.99 -15.24
CA SER A 252 11.70 -3.47 -14.91
C SER A 252 11.73 -4.42 -13.71
N LEU A 253 10.62 -4.59 -13.01
CA LEU A 253 10.49 -5.52 -11.90
C LEU A 253 10.24 -6.93 -12.41
N GLU A 254 10.88 -7.90 -11.77
CA GLU A 254 10.75 -9.32 -12.11
C GLU A 254 9.36 -9.86 -11.78
N ASP A 255 9.01 -10.95 -12.43
CA ASP A 255 7.93 -11.81 -11.98
C ASP A 255 8.50 -12.76 -10.90
N PRO A 256 7.96 -12.79 -9.67
CA PRO A 256 8.44 -13.68 -8.63
C PRO A 256 8.07 -15.15 -8.88
N TYR A 257 7.16 -15.43 -9.81
CA TYR A 257 6.63 -16.77 -10.03
C TYR A 257 7.69 -17.81 -10.47
N PRO A 258 8.64 -17.51 -11.40
CA PRO A 258 9.72 -18.43 -11.73
C PRO A 258 10.62 -18.79 -10.53
N ILE A 259 10.91 -17.80 -9.67
CA ILE A 259 11.69 -18.01 -8.45
C ILE A 259 10.94 -18.92 -7.48
N LEU A 260 9.64 -18.68 -7.30
CA LEU A 260 8.78 -19.53 -6.49
C LEU A 260 8.77 -20.97 -7.00
N LEU A 261 8.56 -21.20 -8.29
CA LEU A 261 8.55 -22.54 -8.88
C LEU A 261 9.90 -23.26 -8.70
N LYS A 262 11.02 -22.56 -8.90
CA LYS A 262 12.36 -23.11 -8.66
C LYS A 262 12.52 -23.50 -7.18
N THR A 263 12.03 -22.67 -6.27
CA THR A 263 12.08 -22.92 -4.82
C THR A 263 11.25 -24.13 -4.46
N ILE A 264 10.02 -24.25 -4.97
CA ILE A 264 9.15 -25.42 -4.74
C ILE A 264 9.85 -26.69 -5.21
N LYS A 265 10.37 -26.71 -6.45
CA LYS A 265 11.10 -27.88 -7.01
C LYS A 265 12.33 -28.28 -6.19
N SER A 266 12.96 -27.34 -5.48
CA SER A 266 14.14 -27.63 -4.64
C SER A 266 13.78 -28.26 -3.30
N ILE A 267 12.52 -28.23 -2.88
CA ILE A 267 12.04 -28.71 -1.56
C ILE A 267 11.31 -30.03 -1.68
N ILE A 268 10.67 -30.28 -2.83
CA ILE A 268 9.83 -31.50 -3.07
C ILE A 268 10.68 -32.68 -3.58
N LYS A 269 11.97 -32.69 -3.35
CA LYS A 269 12.83 -33.84 -3.74
C LYS A 269 12.57 -35.06 -2.90
#